data_a6ed2bbaaf45e8f8b7fd3dc1b7d17989
#
_entry.id   a6ed2bbaaf45e8f8b7fd3dc1b7d17989
#
_cell.length_a   1.000
_cell.length_b   1.000
_cell.length_c   1.000
_cell.angle_alpha   90.00
_cell.angle_beta   90.00
_cell.angle_gamma   90.00
#
_symmetry.space_group_name_H-M   'P 1'
#
loop_
_entity.id
_entity.type
_entity.pdbx_description
1 polymer ?
#
loop_
_entity_poly.entity_id
_entity_poly.type
_entity_poly.pdbx_seq_one_letter_code
_entity_poly.pdbx_strand_id
1 'polypeptide(L)'
;MTSQERAIVDGRPATGADLGLALAARGGHFTAMQVRGHAVRGLELHLERLEQATRELFGQRLDRALVLDGIAAALGGDPDDASVRVNVTLTDRVHVIVSTGAPVDAPTTPRRLMTVAYRRFLPHIKHGGGFPSIHLGRRAAAEGFDDALLVAEDGTISEGTITNLGCFDGERVVWPKAPMLTGITLRLLRRELARAGIPQETRPLKAGDLAGFRAVFLANSWGISPVGEVDGAAVPYSPEVLSRILTVYEATPWDPIPRR
;
A
#
# COMPACT_ATOMS: atom_id res chain seq x y z
N MET A 1 25.70 1.07 3.53
CA MET A 1 25.45 1.44 4.96
C MET A 1 24.03 1.03 5.28
N THR A 2 23.81 0.21 6.32
CA THR A 2 22.46 -0.23 6.73
C THR A 2 21.67 0.99 7.22
N SER A 3 20.48 1.23 6.65
CA SER A 3 19.56 2.26 7.09
C SER A 3 19.25 2.02 8.57
N GLN A 4 19.67 2.94 9.45
CA GLN A 4 19.29 2.86 10.85
C GLN A 4 17.77 3.04 10.97
N GLU A 5 17.10 2.09 11.61
CA GLU A 5 15.70 2.26 12.01
C GLU A 5 15.60 3.47 12.97
N ARG A 6 14.77 4.44 12.61
CA ARG A 6 14.51 5.63 13.42
C ARG A 6 13.03 5.73 13.71
N ALA A 7 12.69 6.24 14.87
CA ALA A 7 11.32 6.58 15.24
C ALA A 7 11.25 8.01 15.75
N ILE A 8 10.33 8.78 15.19
CA ILE A 8 10.03 10.17 15.56
C ILE A 8 8.60 10.22 16.07
N VAL A 9 8.39 10.85 17.21
CA VAL A 9 7.06 11.09 17.80
C VAL A 9 6.87 12.60 17.95
N ASP A 10 5.82 13.12 17.31
CA ASP A 10 5.47 14.54 17.34
C ASP A 10 6.68 15.47 17.05
N GLY A 11 7.47 15.10 16.03
CA GLY A 11 8.63 15.88 15.57
C GLY A 11 9.93 15.71 16.34
N ARG A 12 9.99 14.89 17.40
CA ARG A 12 11.20 14.59 18.20
C ARG A 12 11.54 13.09 18.17
N PRO A 13 12.79 12.70 18.43
CA PRO A 13 13.16 11.29 18.58
C PRO A 13 12.29 10.61 19.66
N ALA A 14 11.85 9.38 19.34
CA ALA A 14 11.07 8.57 20.27
C ALA A 14 11.89 8.15 21.48
N THR A 15 11.25 8.07 22.63
CA THR A 15 11.83 7.64 23.89
C THR A 15 11.04 6.46 24.48
N GLY A 16 11.53 5.86 25.57
CA GLY A 16 10.77 4.82 26.28
C GLY A 16 9.41 5.30 26.82
N ALA A 17 9.25 6.59 27.08
CA ALA A 17 7.97 7.18 27.51
C ALA A 17 6.88 7.12 26.40
N ASP A 18 7.27 6.98 25.14
CA ASP A 18 6.36 6.93 24.00
C ASP A 18 5.82 5.53 23.70
N LEU A 19 6.20 4.52 24.49
CA LEU A 19 5.74 3.14 24.30
C LEU A 19 4.21 3.03 24.33
N GLY A 20 3.55 3.80 25.19
CA GLY A 20 2.09 3.88 25.26
C GLY A 20 1.46 4.34 23.94
N LEU A 21 2.07 5.32 23.27
CA LEU A 21 1.60 5.80 21.95
C LEU A 21 1.79 4.75 20.86
N ALA A 22 2.90 4.01 20.89
CA ALA A 22 3.14 2.91 19.94
C ALA A 22 2.07 1.79 20.09
N LEU A 23 1.63 1.50 21.32
CA LEU A 23 0.54 0.56 21.57
C LEU A 23 -0.81 1.13 21.14
N ALA A 24 -1.09 2.40 21.40
CA ALA A 24 -2.30 3.09 20.97
C ALA A 24 -2.44 3.19 19.45
N ALA A 25 -1.32 3.18 18.71
CA ALA A 25 -1.31 3.19 17.25
C ALA A 25 -2.03 2.01 16.59
N ARG A 26 -2.30 0.93 17.33
CA ARG A 26 -3.15 -0.19 16.88
C ARG A 26 -4.59 0.21 16.64
N GLY A 27 -5.11 1.18 17.40
CA GLY A 27 -6.43 1.80 17.20
C GLY A 27 -6.43 2.98 16.25
N GLY A 28 -5.26 3.34 15.70
CA GLY A 28 -5.09 4.44 14.78
C GLY A 28 -5.14 4.04 13.30
N HIS A 29 -4.63 4.93 12.47
CA HIS A 29 -4.48 4.69 11.02
C HIS A 29 -3.07 5.07 10.57
N PHE A 30 -2.71 4.72 9.32
CA PHE A 30 -1.36 4.96 8.85
C PHE A 30 -1.27 5.13 7.34
N THR A 31 -0.11 5.62 6.92
CA THR A 31 0.35 5.52 5.54
C THR A 31 1.74 4.89 5.49
N ALA A 32 2.06 4.21 4.40
CA ALA A 32 3.39 3.67 4.15
C ALA A 32 3.82 4.06 2.74
N MET A 33 5.08 4.43 2.59
CA MET A 33 5.66 4.91 1.33
C MET A 33 7.11 4.44 1.19
N GLN A 34 7.57 4.35 -0.05
CA GLN A 34 8.98 4.18 -0.36
C GLN A 34 9.55 5.54 -0.75
N VAL A 35 10.61 5.94 -0.08
CA VAL A 35 11.40 7.13 -0.41
C VAL A 35 12.61 6.68 -1.25
N ARG A 36 12.89 7.40 -2.32
CA ARG A 36 14.07 7.22 -3.16
C ARG A 36 14.60 8.62 -3.49
N GLY A 37 15.91 8.82 -3.31
CA GLY A 37 16.53 10.11 -3.56
C GLY A 37 15.87 11.26 -2.78
N HIS A 38 15.43 11.02 -1.54
CA HIS A 38 14.71 11.99 -0.69
C HIS A 38 13.37 12.49 -1.30
N ALA A 39 12.75 11.66 -2.15
CA ALA A 39 11.46 11.94 -2.77
C ALA A 39 10.52 10.73 -2.68
N VAL A 40 9.23 10.96 -2.82
CA VAL A 40 8.18 9.93 -2.76
C VAL A 40 7.18 10.12 -3.90
N ARG A 41 6.59 9.06 -4.39
CA ARG A 41 5.49 9.19 -5.38
C ARG A 41 4.17 9.45 -4.67
N GLY A 42 3.53 10.58 -4.98
CA GLY A 42 2.19 10.93 -4.50
C GLY A 42 2.15 11.41 -3.06
N LEU A 43 3.07 12.26 -2.64
CA LEU A 43 3.12 12.84 -1.29
C LEU A 43 1.78 13.43 -0.87
N GLU A 44 1.15 14.22 -1.73
CA GLU A 44 -0.15 14.83 -1.45
C GLU A 44 -1.23 13.77 -1.16
N LEU A 45 -1.26 12.67 -1.92
CA LEU A 45 -2.22 11.58 -1.70
C LEU A 45 -2.01 10.88 -0.36
N HIS A 46 -0.76 10.81 0.13
CA HIS A 46 -0.46 10.29 1.45
C HIS A 46 -0.97 11.21 2.56
N LEU A 47 -0.80 12.52 2.40
CA LEU A 47 -1.29 13.53 3.35
C LEU A 47 -2.83 13.56 3.37
N GLU A 48 -3.48 13.62 2.21
CA GLU A 48 -4.95 13.54 2.09
C GLU A 48 -5.53 12.31 2.81
N ARG A 49 -4.92 11.13 2.60
CA ARG A 49 -5.35 9.90 3.25
C ARG A 49 -5.28 9.99 4.77
N LEU A 50 -4.19 10.53 5.30
CA LEU A 50 -4.04 10.71 6.73
C LEU A 50 -5.06 11.70 7.28
N GLU A 51 -5.28 12.82 6.61
CA GLU A 51 -6.28 13.82 7.04
C GLU A 51 -7.71 13.27 7.04
N GLN A 52 -8.10 12.59 5.94
CA GLN A 52 -9.42 11.99 5.81
C GLN A 52 -9.68 10.98 6.92
N ALA A 53 -8.72 10.06 7.16
CA ALA A 53 -8.85 9.06 8.20
C ALA A 53 -8.84 9.69 9.62
N THR A 54 -8.01 10.72 9.88
CA THR A 54 -8.01 11.44 11.17
C THR A 54 -9.36 12.09 11.44
N ARG A 55 -9.93 12.72 10.41
CA ARG A 55 -11.26 13.36 10.53
C ARG A 55 -12.36 12.34 10.77
N GLU A 56 -12.36 11.25 10.01
CA GLU A 56 -13.39 10.22 10.09
C GLU A 56 -13.33 9.44 11.41
N LEU A 57 -12.14 9.00 11.83
CA LEU A 57 -11.99 8.16 13.02
C LEU A 57 -12.00 8.95 14.31
N PHE A 58 -11.48 10.18 14.31
CA PHE A 58 -11.23 10.93 15.53
C PHE A 58 -12.01 12.25 15.63
N GLY A 59 -12.68 12.69 14.55
CA GLY A 59 -13.34 14.00 14.52
C GLY A 59 -12.36 15.18 14.63
N GLN A 60 -11.05 14.93 14.42
CA GLN A 60 -9.98 15.90 14.61
C GLN A 60 -9.34 16.31 13.29
N ARG A 61 -8.62 17.44 13.30
CA ARG A 61 -7.77 17.87 12.20
C ARG A 61 -6.36 17.32 12.39
N LEU A 62 -5.73 16.91 11.29
CA LEU A 62 -4.31 16.55 11.28
C LEU A 62 -3.48 17.78 10.89
N ASP A 63 -2.40 18.01 11.62
CA ASP A 63 -1.39 18.99 11.24
C ASP A 63 -0.44 18.39 10.20
N ARG A 64 -0.56 18.86 8.95
CA ARG A 64 0.32 18.43 7.84
C ARG A 64 1.78 18.80 8.08
N ALA A 65 2.03 19.95 8.69
CA ALA A 65 3.41 20.38 8.98
C ALA A 65 4.08 19.41 9.92
N LEU A 66 3.37 18.97 10.98
CA LEU A 66 3.88 17.97 11.91
C LEU A 66 4.20 16.63 11.21
N VAL A 67 3.41 16.22 10.24
CA VAL A 67 3.66 15.00 9.44
C VAL A 67 4.93 15.16 8.60
N LEU A 68 5.04 16.26 7.85
CA LEU A 68 6.19 16.52 6.97
C LEU A 68 7.48 16.69 7.76
N ASP A 69 7.43 17.42 8.86
CA ASP A 69 8.54 17.61 9.80
C ASP A 69 8.98 16.27 10.42
N GLY A 70 8.01 15.44 10.79
CA GLY A 70 8.28 14.09 11.29
C GLY A 70 8.97 13.21 10.26
N ILE A 71 8.53 13.25 8.99
CA ILE A 71 9.16 12.51 7.89
C ILE A 71 10.58 13.02 7.65
N ALA A 72 10.77 14.35 7.55
CA ALA A 72 12.08 14.95 7.35
C ALA A 72 13.05 14.60 8.50
N ALA A 73 12.59 14.67 9.75
CA ALA A 73 13.38 14.30 10.92
C ALA A 73 13.74 12.80 10.95
N ALA A 74 12.82 11.93 10.55
CA ALA A 74 13.06 10.48 10.51
C ALA A 74 14.05 10.08 9.40
N LEU A 75 14.02 10.75 8.25
CA LEU A 75 15.00 10.56 7.18
C LEU A 75 16.37 11.12 7.61
N GLY A 76 16.41 12.25 8.31
CA GLY A 76 17.65 12.92 8.68
C GLY A 76 18.42 13.40 7.45
N GLY A 77 19.73 13.56 7.58
CA GLY A 77 20.62 13.90 6.47
C GLY A 77 21.01 12.73 5.58
N ASP A 78 20.69 11.52 5.98
CA ASP A 78 21.00 10.23 5.34
C ASP A 78 20.09 9.16 5.96
N PRO A 79 19.42 8.27 5.21
CA PRO A 79 19.69 7.83 3.86
C PRO A 79 18.75 8.48 2.83
N ASP A 80 19.21 8.53 1.57
CA ASP A 80 18.39 8.97 0.43
C ASP A 80 17.21 8.04 0.17
N ASP A 81 17.32 6.76 0.55
CA ASP A 81 16.33 5.71 0.31
C ASP A 81 15.85 5.06 1.62
N ALA A 82 14.54 4.97 1.81
CA ALA A 82 13.93 4.34 2.98
C ALA A 82 12.50 3.87 2.72
N SER A 83 12.06 2.86 3.49
CA SER A 83 10.64 2.67 3.78
C SER A 83 10.25 3.63 4.89
N VAL A 84 9.19 4.42 4.68
CA VAL A 84 8.66 5.34 5.69
C VAL A 84 7.23 4.92 6.04
N ARG A 85 6.94 4.85 7.33
CA ARG A 85 5.60 4.62 7.85
C ARG A 85 5.21 5.78 8.78
N VAL A 86 4.07 6.38 8.51
CA VAL A 86 3.47 7.42 9.36
C VAL A 86 2.22 6.85 9.99
N ASN A 87 2.22 6.67 11.29
CA ASN A 87 1.04 6.29 12.08
C ASN A 87 0.46 7.54 12.73
N VAL A 88 -0.86 7.60 12.78
CA VAL A 88 -1.60 8.64 13.50
C VAL A 88 -2.53 7.96 14.50
N THR A 89 -2.49 8.41 15.74
CA THR A 89 -3.32 7.88 16.82
C THR A 89 -3.90 9.01 17.67
N LEU A 90 -4.95 8.71 18.41
CA LEU A 90 -5.58 9.61 19.35
C LEU A 90 -5.46 9.04 20.78
N THR A 91 -4.96 9.85 21.68
CA THR A 91 -5.05 9.64 23.14
C THR A 91 -5.73 10.88 23.76
N ASP A 92 -5.00 11.74 24.43
CA ASP A 92 -5.45 13.07 24.85
C ASP A 92 -5.54 14.07 23.67
N ARG A 93 -4.71 13.87 22.66
CA ARG A 93 -4.68 14.62 21.39
C ARG A 93 -4.25 13.71 20.24
N VAL A 94 -4.26 14.23 19.02
CA VAL A 94 -3.70 13.56 17.87
C VAL A 94 -2.18 13.52 17.95
N HIS A 95 -1.60 12.33 17.80
CA HIS A 95 -0.15 12.10 17.77
C HIS A 95 0.27 11.54 16.41
N VAL A 96 1.44 11.96 15.95
CA VAL A 96 2.09 11.50 14.72
C VAL A 96 3.35 10.73 15.08
N ILE A 97 3.43 9.48 14.63
CA ILE A 97 4.57 8.60 14.83
C ILE A 97 5.13 8.22 13.48
N VAL A 98 6.34 8.66 13.17
CA VAL A 98 7.04 8.33 11.93
C VAL A 98 8.15 7.34 12.20
N SER A 99 8.20 6.26 11.45
CA SER A 99 9.30 5.29 11.52
C SER A 99 9.89 5.03 10.13
N THR A 100 11.19 4.79 10.10
CA THR A 100 11.93 4.40 8.90
C THR A 100 12.44 2.97 9.03
N GLY A 101 12.65 2.33 7.91
CA GLY A 101 13.29 1.02 7.77
C GLY A 101 13.99 0.93 6.42
N ALA A 102 14.63 -0.21 6.16
CA ALA A 102 15.26 -0.45 4.87
C ALA A 102 14.27 -0.27 3.71
N PRO A 103 14.71 0.28 2.57
CA PRO A 103 13.89 0.37 1.38
C PRO A 103 13.48 -1.03 0.89
N VAL A 104 12.29 -1.13 0.34
CA VAL A 104 11.74 -2.40 -0.19
C VAL A 104 11.24 -2.16 -1.60
N ASP A 105 11.57 -3.07 -2.51
CA ASP A 105 11.06 -3.09 -3.87
C ASP A 105 10.04 -4.21 -4.05
N ALA A 106 9.14 -4.04 -5.02
CA ALA A 106 8.16 -5.07 -5.34
C ALA A 106 8.84 -6.33 -5.90
N PRO A 107 8.41 -7.53 -5.49
CA PRO A 107 8.90 -8.77 -6.10
C PRO A 107 8.68 -8.77 -7.62
N THR A 108 9.70 -9.18 -8.38
CA THR A 108 9.63 -9.31 -9.85
C THR A 108 9.23 -10.72 -10.29
N THR A 109 9.35 -11.71 -9.40
CA THR A 109 8.88 -13.07 -9.64
C THR A 109 7.37 -13.15 -9.55
N PRO A 110 6.68 -13.89 -10.44
CA PRO A 110 5.25 -14.07 -10.38
C PRO A 110 4.80 -14.67 -9.04
N ARG A 111 3.81 -14.02 -8.43
CA ARG A 111 3.29 -14.39 -7.09
C ARG A 111 2.26 -15.51 -7.22
N ARG A 112 2.25 -16.39 -6.23
CA ARG A 112 1.28 -17.46 -6.04
C ARG A 112 0.32 -17.04 -4.92
N LEU A 113 -0.97 -16.97 -5.23
CA LEU A 113 -1.97 -16.45 -4.31
C LEU A 113 -2.97 -17.54 -3.91
N MET A 114 -3.40 -17.52 -2.65
CA MET A 114 -4.46 -18.37 -2.11
C MET A 114 -5.70 -17.51 -1.86
N THR A 115 -6.86 -17.89 -2.42
CA THR A 115 -8.10 -17.19 -2.09
C THR A 115 -8.51 -17.46 -0.64
N VAL A 116 -8.94 -16.41 0.05
CA VAL A 116 -9.45 -16.49 1.42
C VAL A 116 -10.69 -15.63 1.56
N ALA A 117 -11.77 -16.24 2.03
CA ALA A 117 -12.99 -15.50 2.35
C ALA A 117 -12.74 -14.59 3.56
N TYR A 118 -12.62 -13.30 3.29
CA TYR A 118 -12.45 -12.29 4.33
C TYR A 118 -12.85 -10.91 3.82
N ARG A 119 -13.61 -10.18 4.61
CA ARG A 119 -14.01 -8.80 4.36
C ARG A 119 -13.36 -7.87 5.38
N ARG A 120 -12.58 -6.90 4.93
CA ARG A 120 -11.98 -5.93 5.83
C ARG A 120 -13.05 -5.08 6.51
N PHE A 121 -12.88 -4.86 7.81
CA PHE A 121 -13.61 -3.82 8.54
C PHE A 121 -13.08 -2.45 8.10
N LEU A 122 -13.96 -1.47 7.87
CA LEU A 122 -13.63 -0.13 7.35
C LEU A 122 -12.60 -0.21 6.19
N PRO A 123 -12.93 -0.87 5.07
CA PRO A 123 -11.96 -1.22 4.04
C PRO A 123 -11.29 -0.01 3.39
N HIS A 124 -11.96 1.14 3.36
CA HIS A 124 -11.44 2.39 2.80
C HIS A 124 -10.38 3.07 3.70
N ILE A 125 -10.29 2.69 4.98
CA ILE A 125 -9.30 3.21 5.92
C ILE A 125 -8.11 2.26 6.05
N LYS A 126 -6.90 2.82 5.96
CA LYS A 126 -5.68 2.09 6.28
C LYS A 126 -5.43 2.12 7.79
N HIS A 127 -6.27 1.39 8.54
CA HIS A 127 -6.22 1.37 10.01
C HIS A 127 -5.16 0.43 10.59
N GLY A 128 -4.76 0.65 11.85
CA GLY A 128 -3.74 -0.11 12.56
C GLY A 128 -4.11 -1.55 12.92
N GLY A 129 -5.39 -1.93 12.81
CA GLY A 129 -5.91 -3.28 13.09
C GLY A 129 -5.49 -4.30 12.03
N GLY A 130 -4.18 -4.48 11.84
CA GLY A 130 -3.59 -5.31 10.79
C GLY A 130 -3.54 -6.82 11.10
N PHE A 131 -4.00 -7.26 12.28
CA PHE A 131 -3.90 -8.69 12.66
C PHE A 131 -4.50 -9.65 11.62
N PRO A 132 -5.72 -9.43 11.07
CA PRO A 132 -6.26 -10.33 10.06
C PRO A 132 -5.37 -10.43 8.82
N SER A 133 -4.91 -9.31 8.26
CA SER A 133 -4.01 -9.31 7.11
C SER A 133 -2.71 -10.07 7.38
N ILE A 134 -2.10 -9.86 8.56
CA ILE A 134 -0.88 -10.57 8.96
C ILE A 134 -1.15 -12.07 9.12
N HIS A 135 -2.25 -12.43 9.78
CA HIS A 135 -2.63 -13.83 10.01
C HIS A 135 -2.89 -14.55 8.69
N LEU A 136 -3.67 -13.94 7.79
CA LEU A 136 -4.02 -14.54 6.50
C LEU A 136 -2.80 -14.67 5.58
N GLY A 137 -1.90 -13.70 5.57
CA GLY A 137 -0.63 -13.81 4.84
C GLY A 137 0.26 -14.92 5.38
N ARG A 138 0.35 -15.09 6.71
CA ARG A 138 1.08 -16.20 7.33
C ARG A 138 0.44 -17.56 7.02
N ARG A 139 -0.89 -17.63 7.02
CA ARG A 139 -1.61 -18.85 6.63
C ARG A 139 -1.31 -19.21 5.18
N ALA A 140 -1.39 -18.27 4.25
CA ALA A 140 -1.03 -18.49 2.86
C ALA A 140 0.42 -18.98 2.72
N ALA A 141 1.37 -18.38 3.44
CA ALA A 141 2.76 -18.79 3.43
C ALA A 141 2.96 -20.22 3.97
N ALA A 142 2.24 -20.62 5.01
CA ALA A 142 2.28 -21.98 5.56
C ALA A 142 1.76 -23.03 4.57
N GLU A 143 0.85 -22.64 3.68
CA GLU A 143 0.29 -23.48 2.60
C GLU A 143 1.09 -23.36 1.28
N GLY A 144 2.25 -22.67 1.29
CA GLY A 144 3.17 -22.57 0.16
C GLY A 144 2.82 -21.48 -0.86
N PHE A 145 1.94 -20.55 -0.51
CA PHE A 145 1.62 -19.38 -1.31
C PHE A 145 2.37 -18.14 -0.83
N ASP A 146 2.42 -17.11 -1.64
CA ASP A 146 3.15 -15.87 -1.32
C ASP A 146 2.28 -14.84 -0.60
N ASP A 147 0.96 -14.87 -0.82
CA ASP A 147 -0.01 -13.97 -0.15
C ASP A 147 -1.43 -14.55 -0.26
N ALA A 148 -2.35 -14.01 0.52
CA ALA A 148 -3.77 -14.30 0.37
C ALA A 148 -4.46 -13.26 -0.53
N LEU A 149 -5.30 -13.75 -1.44
CA LEU A 149 -6.24 -12.96 -2.23
C LEU A 149 -7.59 -12.95 -1.53
N LEU A 150 -8.01 -11.81 -1.05
CA LEU A 150 -9.22 -11.65 -0.25
C LEU A 150 -10.45 -11.64 -1.16
N VAL A 151 -11.40 -12.50 -0.86
CA VAL A 151 -12.66 -12.62 -1.59
C VAL A 151 -13.85 -12.47 -0.64
N ALA A 152 -14.97 -11.99 -1.16
CA ALA A 152 -16.24 -12.01 -0.46
C ALA A 152 -16.82 -13.44 -0.42
N GLU A 153 -17.91 -13.66 0.31
CA GLU A 153 -18.58 -14.97 0.40
C GLU A 153 -19.06 -15.51 -0.96
N ASP A 154 -19.42 -14.61 -1.89
CA ASP A 154 -19.82 -14.95 -3.26
C ASP A 154 -18.62 -15.19 -4.19
N GLY A 155 -17.38 -15.15 -3.69
CA GLY A 155 -16.14 -15.31 -4.44
C GLY A 155 -15.67 -14.05 -5.16
N THR A 156 -16.33 -12.90 -4.98
CA THR A 156 -15.89 -11.63 -5.58
C THR A 156 -14.58 -11.17 -4.95
N ILE A 157 -13.56 -10.97 -5.78
CA ILE A 157 -12.22 -10.50 -5.37
C ILE A 157 -12.30 -9.05 -4.89
N SER A 158 -11.63 -8.75 -3.78
CA SER A 158 -11.44 -7.39 -3.30
C SER A 158 -9.99 -6.91 -3.47
N GLU A 159 -9.07 -7.46 -2.73
CA GLU A 159 -7.66 -7.04 -2.67
C GLU A 159 -6.78 -8.17 -2.13
N GLY A 160 -5.45 -8.05 -2.15
CA GLY A 160 -4.55 -8.90 -1.36
C GLY A 160 -4.49 -8.46 0.09
N THR A 161 -3.67 -9.13 0.93
CA THR A 161 -3.57 -8.77 2.35
C THR A 161 -3.06 -7.34 2.57
N ILE A 162 -2.16 -6.87 1.69
CA ILE A 162 -1.55 -5.54 1.72
C ILE A 162 -1.47 -4.89 0.34
N THR A 163 -2.14 -5.44 -0.68
CA THR A 163 -2.01 -5.05 -2.09
C THR A 163 -3.38 -4.85 -2.73
N ASN A 164 -3.44 -4.04 -3.79
CA ASN A 164 -4.58 -4.03 -4.70
C ASN A 164 -4.31 -4.94 -5.91
N LEU A 165 -5.36 -5.56 -6.46
CA LEU A 165 -5.28 -6.35 -7.69
C LEU A 165 -5.62 -5.48 -8.90
N GLY A 166 -4.90 -5.68 -10.00
CA GLY A 166 -5.21 -5.17 -11.32
C GLY A 166 -5.04 -6.26 -12.38
N CYS A 167 -5.87 -6.21 -13.41
CA CYS A 167 -5.86 -7.19 -14.51
C CYS A 167 -5.79 -6.45 -15.84
N PHE A 168 -4.97 -6.91 -16.78
CA PHE A 168 -4.86 -6.33 -18.13
C PHE A 168 -5.27 -7.36 -19.17
N ASP A 169 -6.27 -7.03 -20.00
CA ASP A 169 -6.80 -7.93 -21.03
C ASP A 169 -6.07 -7.82 -22.38
N GLY A 170 -5.15 -6.87 -22.52
CA GLY A 170 -4.41 -6.54 -23.74
C GLY A 170 -4.77 -5.17 -24.30
N GLU A 171 -5.91 -4.63 -23.94
CA GLU A 171 -6.40 -3.32 -24.37
C GLU A 171 -6.64 -2.37 -23.19
N ARG A 172 -7.24 -2.87 -22.11
CA ARG A 172 -7.62 -2.08 -20.91
C ARG A 172 -7.16 -2.73 -19.64
N VAL A 173 -7.08 -1.92 -18.58
CA VAL A 173 -6.89 -2.42 -17.21
C VAL A 173 -8.24 -2.55 -16.52
N VAL A 174 -8.50 -3.73 -15.95
CA VAL A 174 -9.71 -4.05 -15.20
C VAL A 174 -9.40 -4.11 -13.72
N TRP A 175 -10.15 -3.37 -12.92
CA TRP A 175 -10.04 -3.30 -11.47
C TRP A 175 -11.19 -4.02 -10.79
N PRO A 176 -10.99 -4.75 -9.69
CA PRO A 176 -12.08 -5.33 -8.91
C PRO A 176 -13.06 -4.25 -8.43
N LYS A 177 -14.37 -4.53 -8.55
CA LYS A 177 -15.44 -3.73 -7.95
C LYS A 177 -15.87 -4.40 -6.66
N ALA A 178 -15.23 -4.04 -5.56
CA ALA A 178 -15.54 -4.52 -4.23
C ALA A 178 -15.13 -3.48 -3.18
N PRO A 179 -15.64 -3.54 -1.95
CA PRO A 179 -15.14 -2.75 -0.83
C PRO A 179 -13.67 -3.13 -0.55
N MET A 180 -12.75 -2.19 -0.77
CA MET A 180 -11.31 -2.38 -0.59
C MET A 180 -10.62 -1.06 -0.24
N LEU A 181 -9.36 -1.13 0.17
CA LEU A 181 -8.55 0.07 0.32
C LEU A 181 -8.17 0.60 -1.07
N THR A 182 -8.48 1.87 -1.33
CA THR A 182 -7.96 2.55 -2.52
C THR A 182 -6.50 2.96 -2.25
N GLY A 183 -5.56 2.07 -2.61
CA GLY A 183 -4.12 2.26 -2.39
C GLY A 183 -3.57 3.48 -3.16
N ILE A 184 -2.49 4.08 -2.64
CA ILE A 184 -1.86 5.25 -3.31
C ILE A 184 -1.29 4.81 -4.66
N THR A 185 -0.59 3.69 -4.73
CA THR A 185 -0.06 3.13 -5.98
C THR A 185 -1.18 2.87 -6.99
N LEU A 186 -2.32 2.31 -6.57
CA LEU A 186 -3.51 2.17 -7.42
C LEU A 186 -4.00 3.53 -7.95
N ARG A 187 -4.11 4.55 -7.09
CA ARG A 187 -4.56 5.90 -7.50
C ARG A 187 -3.60 6.52 -8.52
N LEU A 188 -2.30 6.41 -8.28
CA LEU A 188 -1.25 6.90 -9.17
C LEU A 188 -1.30 6.16 -10.52
N LEU A 189 -1.33 4.83 -10.49
CA LEU A 189 -1.39 4.04 -11.71
C LEU A 189 -2.64 4.34 -12.53
N ARG A 190 -3.81 4.47 -11.90
CA ARG A 190 -5.04 4.87 -12.59
C ARG A 190 -4.91 6.23 -13.29
N ARG A 191 -4.27 7.19 -12.64
CA ARG A 191 -4.01 8.52 -13.22
C ARG A 191 -3.08 8.45 -14.42
N GLU A 192 -1.97 7.71 -14.29
CA GLU A 192 -0.99 7.59 -15.37
C GLU A 192 -1.52 6.76 -16.55
N LEU A 193 -2.31 5.70 -16.30
CA LEU A 193 -3.01 4.95 -17.35
C LEU A 193 -3.96 5.85 -18.15
N ALA A 194 -4.72 6.71 -17.48
CA ALA A 194 -5.59 7.67 -18.14
C ALA A 194 -4.79 8.67 -19.00
N ARG A 195 -3.65 9.17 -18.50
CA ARG A 195 -2.74 10.05 -19.26
C ARG A 195 -2.13 9.35 -20.48
N ALA A 196 -1.83 8.08 -20.35
CA ALA A 196 -1.30 7.24 -21.44
C ALA A 196 -2.39 6.79 -22.44
N GLY A 197 -3.66 7.19 -22.24
CA GLY A 197 -4.77 6.79 -23.09
C GLY A 197 -5.15 5.29 -22.99
N ILE A 198 -4.73 4.60 -21.91
CA ILE A 198 -5.08 3.19 -21.68
C ILE A 198 -6.44 3.14 -21.00
N PRO A 199 -7.44 2.52 -21.62
CA PRO A 199 -8.79 2.42 -21.07
C PRO A 199 -8.80 1.65 -19.75
N GLN A 200 -9.75 1.98 -18.88
CA GLN A 200 -9.91 1.33 -17.58
C GLN A 200 -11.36 0.97 -17.34
N GLU A 201 -11.58 -0.17 -16.74
CA GLU A 201 -12.89 -0.67 -16.32
C GLU A 201 -12.85 -1.07 -14.85
N THR A 202 -13.98 -0.97 -14.16
CA THR A 202 -14.15 -1.47 -12.79
C THR A 202 -15.38 -2.36 -12.77
N ARG A 203 -15.20 -3.67 -12.55
CA ARG A 203 -16.27 -4.67 -12.48
C ARG A 203 -15.98 -5.75 -11.44
N PRO A 204 -17.02 -6.50 -10.99
CA PRO A 204 -16.78 -7.68 -10.17
C PRO A 204 -15.87 -8.67 -10.91
N LEU A 205 -14.92 -9.27 -10.17
CA LEU A 205 -14.01 -10.29 -10.65
C LEU A 205 -14.02 -11.47 -9.68
N LYS A 206 -13.92 -12.68 -10.23
CA LYS A 206 -13.73 -13.92 -9.49
C LYS A 206 -12.40 -14.57 -9.86
N ALA A 207 -11.90 -15.50 -9.05
CA ALA A 207 -10.62 -16.18 -9.35
C ALA A 207 -10.61 -16.85 -10.72
N GLY A 208 -11.73 -17.47 -11.13
CA GLY A 208 -11.85 -18.09 -12.44
C GLY A 208 -11.76 -17.12 -13.63
N ASP A 209 -12.06 -15.83 -13.44
CA ASP A 209 -11.96 -14.83 -14.50
C ASP A 209 -10.51 -14.49 -14.83
N LEU A 210 -9.57 -14.74 -13.91
CA LEU A 210 -8.18 -14.31 -14.03
C LEU A 210 -7.44 -15.00 -15.18
N ALA A 211 -7.84 -16.22 -15.54
CA ALA A 211 -7.29 -16.93 -16.67
C ALA A 211 -7.59 -16.27 -18.04
N GLY A 212 -8.60 -15.41 -18.11
CA GLY A 212 -8.99 -14.66 -19.33
C GLY A 212 -8.15 -13.39 -19.58
N PHE A 213 -7.28 -12.99 -18.65
CA PHE A 213 -6.44 -11.80 -18.81
C PHE A 213 -5.07 -12.15 -19.38
N ARG A 214 -4.37 -11.17 -19.94
CA ARG A 214 -2.99 -11.33 -20.43
C ARG A 214 -1.94 -11.08 -19.34
N ALA A 215 -2.29 -10.32 -18.32
CA ALA A 215 -1.49 -10.13 -17.12
C ALA A 215 -2.37 -9.80 -15.93
N VAL A 216 -2.03 -10.36 -14.78
CA VAL A 216 -2.59 -10.00 -13.48
C VAL A 216 -1.44 -9.52 -12.60
N PHE A 217 -1.66 -8.46 -11.86
CA PHE A 217 -0.65 -7.84 -11.03
C PHE A 217 -1.21 -7.35 -9.70
N LEU A 218 -0.33 -7.25 -8.72
CA LEU A 218 -0.57 -6.65 -7.42
C LEU A 218 0.14 -5.29 -7.34
N ALA A 219 -0.44 -4.34 -6.63
CA ALA A 219 0.11 -3.00 -6.45
C ALA A 219 0.03 -2.55 -4.98
N ASN A 220 1.14 -2.08 -4.44
CA ASN A 220 1.23 -1.47 -3.12
C ASN A 220 2.36 -0.43 -3.08
N SER A 221 2.76 0.05 -1.89
CA SER A 221 3.84 1.03 -1.75
C SER A 221 5.22 0.51 -2.18
N TRP A 222 5.43 -0.78 -2.31
CA TRP A 222 6.68 -1.37 -2.84
C TRP A 222 6.77 -1.26 -4.36
N GLY A 223 5.62 -1.17 -5.04
CA GLY A 223 5.50 -1.10 -6.49
C GLY A 223 4.47 -2.09 -7.02
N ILE A 224 4.76 -2.68 -8.17
CA ILE A 224 3.89 -3.60 -8.91
C ILE A 224 4.57 -4.95 -9.03
N SER A 225 3.88 -6.02 -8.65
CA SER A 225 4.34 -7.41 -8.77
C SER A 225 3.44 -8.22 -9.68
N PRO A 226 3.96 -9.13 -10.50
CA PRO A 226 3.14 -10.05 -11.30
C PRO A 226 2.46 -11.11 -10.44
N VAL A 227 1.32 -11.64 -10.92
CA VAL A 227 0.67 -12.84 -10.40
C VAL A 227 0.79 -13.94 -11.45
N GLY A 228 1.19 -15.14 -11.04
CA GLY A 228 1.35 -16.29 -11.92
C GLY A 228 0.47 -17.49 -11.55
N GLU A 229 -0.13 -17.48 -10.35
CA GLU A 229 -0.95 -18.59 -9.88
C GLU A 229 -2.00 -18.09 -8.87
N VAL A 230 -3.20 -18.66 -8.91
CA VAL A 230 -4.22 -18.48 -7.89
C VAL A 230 -4.84 -19.85 -7.59
N ASP A 231 -4.80 -20.30 -6.32
CA ASP A 231 -5.32 -21.58 -5.84
C ASP A 231 -4.79 -22.80 -6.65
N GLY A 232 -3.50 -22.77 -7.03
CA GLY A 232 -2.89 -23.82 -7.84
C GLY A 232 -3.20 -23.73 -9.33
N ALA A 233 -4.11 -22.84 -9.76
CA ALA A 233 -4.40 -22.61 -11.18
C ALA A 233 -3.46 -21.54 -11.75
N ALA A 234 -2.84 -21.84 -12.90
CA ALA A 234 -1.96 -20.89 -13.58
C ALA A 234 -2.75 -19.67 -14.05
N VAL A 235 -2.18 -18.49 -13.83
CA VAL A 235 -2.69 -17.21 -14.34
C VAL A 235 -1.72 -16.71 -15.42
N PRO A 236 -2.22 -16.25 -16.58
CA PRO A 236 -1.36 -15.77 -17.64
C PRO A 236 -0.41 -14.68 -17.17
N TYR A 237 0.86 -14.84 -17.51
CA TYR A 237 1.91 -13.89 -17.21
C TYR A 237 2.78 -13.66 -18.45
N SER A 238 2.85 -12.42 -18.91
CA SER A 238 3.76 -11.98 -19.94
C SER A 238 4.63 -10.84 -19.40
N PRO A 239 5.97 -11.01 -19.29
CA PRO A 239 6.89 -9.94 -18.90
C PRO A 239 6.74 -8.69 -19.77
N GLU A 240 6.54 -8.86 -21.08
CA GLU A 240 6.36 -7.76 -22.03
C GLU A 240 5.08 -6.98 -21.75
N VAL A 241 3.98 -7.66 -21.50
CA VAL A 241 2.69 -7.03 -21.16
C VAL A 241 2.79 -6.31 -19.82
N LEU A 242 3.40 -6.93 -18.83
CA LEU A 242 3.59 -6.29 -17.52
C LEU A 242 4.52 -5.07 -17.61
N SER A 243 5.57 -5.12 -18.45
CA SER A 243 6.50 -3.99 -18.62
C SER A 243 5.79 -2.74 -19.10
N ARG A 244 4.72 -2.83 -19.91
CA ARG A 244 3.89 -1.69 -20.31
C ARG A 244 3.23 -1.02 -19.10
N ILE A 245 2.70 -1.80 -18.17
CA ILE A 245 2.07 -1.29 -16.93
C ILE A 245 3.12 -0.67 -16.02
N LEU A 246 4.29 -1.31 -15.91
CA LEU A 246 5.42 -0.78 -15.13
C LEU A 246 5.90 0.56 -15.69
N THR A 247 6.12 0.66 -17.00
CA THR A 247 6.53 1.91 -17.67
C THR A 247 5.54 3.05 -17.39
N VAL A 248 4.24 2.76 -17.46
CA VAL A 248 3.21 3.75 -17.13
C VAL A 248 3.29 4.18 -15.67
N TYR A 249 3.48 3.25 -14.74
CA TYR A 249 3.64 3.57 -13.32
C TYR A 249 4.92 4.36 -13.05
N GLU A 250 6.01 4.01 -13.70
CA GLU A 250 7.32 4.67 -13.55
C GLU A 250 7.33 6.11 -14.06
N ALA A 251 6.42 6.45 -14.97
CA ALA A 251 6.19 7.82 -15.41
C ALA A 251 5.61 8.74 -14.30
N THR A 252 5.15 8.16 -13.17
CA THR A 252 4.70 8.96 -12.02
C THR A 252 5.85 9.79 -11.48
N PRO A 253 5.71 11.13 -11.41
CA PRO A 253 6.77 11.98 -10.87
C PRO A 253 7.03 11.69 -9.40
N TRP A 254 8.27 11.93 -8.99
CA TRP A 254 8.69 11.91 -7.60
C TRP A 254 8.50 13.29 -6.98
N ASP A 255 7.76 13.36 -5.90
CA ASP A 255 7.52 14.57 -5.13
C ASP A 255 8.64 14.73 -4.09
N PRO A 256 9.40 15.84 -4.07
CA PRO A 256 10.45 16.05 -3.09
C PRO A 256 9.87 16.16 -1.68
N ILE A 257 10.52 15.55 -0.71
CA ILE A 257 10.20 15.71 0.71
C ILE A 257 10.92 16.97 1.20
N PRO A 258 10.22 17.94 1.85
CA PRO A 258 10.85 19.12 2.39
C PRO A 258 12.01 18.75 3.34
N ARG A 259 13.17 19.39 3.16
CA ARG A 259 14.31 19.24 4.08
C ARG A 259 14.14 20.27 5.21
N ARG A 260 14.56 19.88 6.43
CA ARG A 260 14.68 20.84 7.54
C ARG A 260 15.94 21.65 7.42
#